data_409290985f663d2e03c004fe58dc6a08
#
_entry.id   409290985f663d2e03c004fe58dc6a08
#
_cell.length_a   1.000
_cell.length_b   1.000
_cell.length_c   1.000
_cell.angle_alpha   90.00
_cell.angle_beta   90.00
_cell.angle_gamma   90.00
#
_symmetry.space_group_name_H-M   'P 1'
#
loop_
_entity.id
_entity.type
_entity.pdbx_description
1 polymer ?
#
loop_
_entity_poly.entity_id
_entity_poly.type
_entity_poly.pdbx_seq_one_letter_code
_entity_poly.pdbx_strand_id
1 'polypeptide(L)'
;VPKPKIAVIPAAGGPPVHVFDSPAGVLHVRWSPDQKGIQYFLTRKGASNIWEQSLSGGDPHPITDFTFERIYNFAWTRDGKQLLMVRGNNVSDVVLISNFR
;
A
#
# COMPACT_ATOMS: atom_id res chain seq x y z
N VAL A 1 -3.80 15.34 -18.84
CA VAL A 1 -3.05 14.11 -18.66
C VAL A 1 -3.94 13.09 -17.97
N PRO A 2 -4.10 11.89 -18.53
CA PRO A 2 -4.88 10.86 -17.87
C PRO A 2 -4.31 10.53 -16.50
N LYS A 3 -5.17 10.36 -15.52
CA LYS A 3 -4.75 9.95 -14.19
C LYS A 3 -4.42 8.46 -14.20
N PRO A 4 -3.38 8.04 -13.48
CA PRO A 4 -3.07 6.61 -13.39
C PRO A 4 -4.19 5.84 -12.69
N LYS A 5 -4.33 4.58 -13.05
CA LYS A 5 -5.31 3.67 -12.46
C LYS A 5 -4.59 2.44 -11.91
N ILE A 6 -5.19 1.83 -10.91
CA ILE A 6 -4.74 0.53 -10.41
C ILE A 6 -5.69 -0.51 -10.98
N ALA A 7 -5.14 -1.51 -11.67
CA ALA A 7 -5.95 -2.54 -12.30
C ALA A 7 -5.57 -3.90 -11.76
N VAL A 8 -6.57 -4.73 -11.46
CA VAL A 8 -6.38 -6.14 -11.11
C VAL A 8 -6.71 -6.96 -12.34
N ILE A 9 -5.72 -7.69 -12.84
CA ILE A 9 -5.79 -8.42 -14.11
C ILE A 9 -5.58 -9.90 -13.82
N PRO A 10 -6.37 -10.80 -14.45
CA PRO A 10 -6.09 -12.23 -14.32
C PRO A 10 -4.69 -12.58 -14.84
N ALA A 11 -4.00 -13.48 -14.13
CA ALA A 11 -2.65 -13.89 -14.54
C ALA A 11 -2.63 -14.52 -15.93
N ALA A 12 -3.72 -15.17 -16.31
CA ALA A 12 -3.85 -15.78 -17.64
C ALA A 12 -4.16 -14.76 -18.74
N GLY A 13 -4.32 -13.48 -18.41
CA GLY A 13 -4.67 -12.44 -19.35
C GLY A 13 -6.17 -12.19 -19.40
N GLY A 14 -6.57 -11.24 -20.22
CA GLY A 14 -7.96 -10.84 -20.35
C GLY A 14 -8.22 -9.46 -19.77
N PRO A 15 -9.49 -9.01 -19.76
CA PRO A 15 -9.81 -7.68 -19.26
C PRO A 15 -9.63 -7.61 -17.75
N PRO A 16 -9.38 -6.40 -17.21
CA PRO A 16 -9.30 -6.22 -15.77
C PRO A 16 -10.58 -6.62 -15.07
N VAL A 17 -10.44 -7.27 -13.90
CA VAL A 17 -11.60 -7.63 -13.06
C VAL A 17 -11.93 -6.53 -12.07
N HIS A 18 -10.96 -5.68 -11.73
CA HIS A 18 -11.16 -4.49 -10.90
C HIS A 18 -10.30 -3.36 -11.43
N VAL A 19 -10.84 -2.15 -11.39
CA VAL A 19 -10.10 -0.94 -11.74
C VAL A 19 -10.42 0.11 -10.68
N PHE A 20 -9.38 0.72 -10.11
CA PHE A 20 -9.51 1.76 -9.10
C PHE A 20 -8.72 2.98 -9.52
N ASP A 21 -9.17 4.15 -9.10
CA ASP A 21 -8.38 5.35 -9.26
C ASP A 21 -7.14 5.27 -8.36
N SER A 22 -5.99 5.64 -8.91
CA SER A 22 -4.76 5.67 -8.14
C SER A 22 -4.58 7.09 -7.59
N PRO A 23 -4.42 7.26 -6.27
CA PRO A 23 -4.04 8.55 -5.74
C PRO A 23 -2.71 9.02 -6.31
N ALA A 24 -2.53 10.35 -6.39
CA ALA A 24 -1.30 10.91 -6.92
C ALA A 24 -0.09 10.47 -6.08
N GLY A 25 0.99 10.14 -6.74
CA GLY A 25 2.24 9.78 -6.08
C GLY A 25 2.37 8.32 -5.70
N VAL A 26 1.39 7.48 -6.02
CA VAL A 26 1.49 6.04 -5.74
C VAL A 26 2.42 5.41 -6.76
N LEU A 27 3.50 4.79 -6.28
CA LEU A 27 4.50 4.12 -7.12
C LEU A 27 4.53 2.62 -6.89
N HIS A 28 4.13 2.16 -5.72
CA HIS A 28 4.20 0.75 -5.32
C HIS A 28 2.86 0.31 -4.80
N VAL A 29 2.37 -0.79 -5.32
CA VAL A 29 1.10 -1.39 -4.91
C VAL A 29 1.38 -2.83 -4.52
N ARG A 30 0.81 -3.26 -3.41
CA ARG A 30 0.96 -4.63 -2.89
C ARG A 30 -0.41 -5.23 -2.62
N TRP A 31 -0.48 -6.55 -2.63
CA TRP A 31 -1.65 -7.23 -2.12
C TRP A 31 -1.68 -7.09 -0.60
N SER A 32 -2.88 -6.99 -0.03
CA SER A 32 -3.02 -7.17 1.42
C SER A 32 -2.68 -8.63 1.77
N PRO A 33 -2.27 -8.92 3.03
CA PRO A 33 -1.93 -10.30 3.40
C PRO A 33 -3.05 -11.30 3.18
N ASP A 34 -4.31 -10.89 3.34
CA ASP A 34 -5.47 -11.75 3.12
C ASP A 34 -5.91 -11.79 1.65
N GLN A 35 -5.25 -11.05 0.77
CA GLN A 35 -5.54 -10.96 -0.66
C GLN A 35 -6.95 -10.42 -0.98
N LYS A 36 -7.59 -9.79 -0.02
CA LYS A 36 -8.92 -9.19 -0.22
C LYS A 36 -8.87 -7.72 -0.54
N GLY A 37 -7.69 -7.15 -0.57
CA GLY A 37 -7.48 -5.75 -0.90
C GLY A 37 -6.11 -5.49 -1.45
N ILE A 38 -5.87 -4.25 -1.81
CA ILE A 38 -4.57 -3.77 -2.24
C ILE A 38 -4.11 -2.68 -1.31
N GLN A 39 -2.79 -2.56 -1.15
CA GLN A 39 -2.19 -1.60 -0.24
C GLN A 39 -1.16 -0.77 -0.98
N TYR A 40 -1.03 0.47 -0.56
CA TYR A 40 -0.03 1.41 -1.06
C TYR A 40 0.25 2.42 0.05
N PHE A 41 1.30 3.22 -0.09
CA PHE A 41 1.52 4.27 0.88
C PHE A 41 1.35 5.63 0.23
N LEU A 42 0.86 6.58 1.02
CA LEU A 42 0.71 7.98 0.65
C LEU A 42 1.46 8.84 1.64
N THR A 43 2.08 9.90 1.14
CA THR A 43 2.80 10.86 1.99
C THR A 43 2.00 12.16 2.01
N ARG A 44 1.66 12.59 3.20
CA ARG A 44 0.94 13.85 3.41
C ARG A 44 1.56 14.58 4.59
N LYS A 45 1.88 15.87 4.38
CA LYS A 45 2.49 16.72 5.42
C LYS A 45 3.75 16.08 6.03
N GLY A 46 4.56 15.44 5.19
CA GLY A 46 5.81 14.84 5.60
C GLY A 46 5.69 13.49 6.30
N ALA A 47 4.49 12.96 6.45
CA ALA A 47 4.27 11.64 7.04
C ALA A 47 3.65 10.70 6.03
N SER A 48 4.19 9.49 5.95
CA SER A 48 3.63 8.44 5.08
C SER A 48 2.83 7.46 5.92
N ASN A 49 1.72 6.99 5.34
CA ASN A 49 0.93 5.92 5.94
C ASN A 49 0.53 4.93 4.86
N ILE A 50 0.28 3.70 5.29
CA ILE A 50 -0.18 2.65 4.40
C ILE A 50 -1.70 2.71 4.36
N TRP A 51 -2.24 2.69 3.15
CA TRP A 51 -3.67 2.70 2.88
C TRP A 51 -4.07 1.38 2.24
N GLU A 52 -5.30 0.99 2.46
CA GLU A 52 -5.85 -0.23 1.87
C GLU A 52 -7.13 0.09 1.12
N GLN A 53 -7.24 -0.45 -0.09
CA GLN A 53 -8.44 -0.42 -0.92
C GLN A 53 -8.99 -1.84 -0.99
N SER A 54 -10.21 -2.03 -0.52
CA SER A 54 -10.87 -3.33 -0.62
C SER A 54 -11.22 -3.64 -2.07
N LEU A 55 -11.06 -4.90 -2.47
CA LEU A 55 -11.48 -5.35 -3.80
C LEU A 55 -13.00 -5.32 -3.94
N SER A 56 -13.75 -5.36 -2.84
CA SER A 56 -15.20 -5.29 -2.89
C SER A 56 -15.72 -3.86 -3.09
N GLY A 57 -14.84 -2.86 -3.06
CA GLY A 57 -15.20 -1.47 -3.27
C GLY A 57 -15.14 -0.66 -1.98
N GLY A 58 -15.77 0.51 -2.02
CA GLY A 58 -15.70 1.43 -0.90
C GLY A 58 -14.50 2.34 -0.95
N ASP A 59 -14.39 3.26 0.00
CA ASP A 59 -13.29 4.20 0.05
C ASP A 59 -12.04 3.56 0.64
N PRO A 60 -10.85 3.92 0.13
CA PRO A 60 -9.61 3.50 0.78
C PRO A 60 -9.53 4.05 2.20
N HIS A 61 -8.87 3.32 3.07
CA HIS A 61 -8.70 3.75 4.46
C HIS A 61 -7.26 3.49 4.90
N PRO A 62 -6.72 4.32 5.81
CA PRO A 62 -5.37 4.10 6.32
C PRO A 62 -5.36 2.95 7.31
N ILE A 63 -4.29 2.15 7.28
CA ILE A 63 -4.09 1.09 8.26
C ILE A 63 -2.96 1.41 9.23
N THR A 64 -2.25 2.53 9.01
CA THR A 64 -1.25 3.05 9.95
C THR A 64 -1.62 4.48 10.29
N ASP A 65 -1.04 5.01 11.38
CA ASP A 65 -1.32 6.37 11.83
C ASP A 65 -0.05 7.14 12.19
N PHE A 66 1.00 6.95 11.40
CA PHE A 66 2.25 7.65 11.62
C PHE A 66 2.07 9.16 11.45
N THR A 67 2.77 9.94 12.27
CA THR A 67 2.69 11.40 12.23
C THR A 67 3.97 12.05 11.72
N PHE A 68 5.01 11.27 11.45
CA PHE A 68 6.29 11.77 10.94
C PHE A 68 6.97 10.67 10.14
N GLU A 69 7.95 11.08 9.34
CA GLU A 69 8.77 10.23 8.49
C GLU A 69 8.02 9.69 7.27
N ARG A 70 8.79 9.36 6.27
CA ARG A 70 8.27 8.82 5.01
C ARG A 70 8.47 7.31 4.97
N ILE A 71 7.59 6.64 4.27
CA ILE A 71 7.75 5.24 3.89
C ILE A 71 8.33 5.22 2.48
N TYR A 72 9.37 4.42 2.28
CA TYR A 72 9.98 4.25 0.96
C TYR A 72 9.62 2.90 0.34
N ASN A 73 9.35 1.90 1.17
CA ASN A 73 8.89 0.60 0.71
C ASN A 73 8.31 -0.16 1.90
N PHE A 74 7.51 -1.18 1.62
CA PHE A 74 6.97 -2.05 2.65
C PHE A 74 6.64 -3.42 2.07
N ALA A 75 6.61 -4.43 2.92
CA ALA A 75 6.20 -5.78 2.55
C ALA A 75 5.72 -6.53 3.78
N TRP A 76 4.76 -7.40 3.60
CA TRP A 76 4.27 -8.29 4.64
C TRP A 76 4.94 -9.65 4.52
N THR A 77 5.12 -10.34 5.67
CA THR A 77 5.43 -11.76 5.62
C THR A 77 4.22 -12.53 5.07
N ARG A 78 4.47 -13.77 4.60
CA ARG A 78 3.39 -14.58 4.01
C ARG A 78 2.22 -14.79 4.97
N ASP A 79 2.53 -14.97 6.26
CA ASP A 79 1.48 -15.19 7.25
C ASP A 79 0.78 -13.91 7.68
N GLY A 80 1.23 -12.75 7.18
CA GLY A 80 0.62 -11.48 7.49
C GLY A 80 0.85 -10.98 8.90
N LYS A 81 1.77 -11.59 9.65
CA LYS A 81 2.00 -11.24 11.05
C LYS A 81 3.07 -10.19 11.24
N GLN A 82 3.94 -10.00 10.26
CA GLN A 82 5.02 -9.04 10.36
C GLN A 82 5.00 -8.11 9.16
N LEU A 83 5.28 -6.86 9.41
CA LEU A 83 5.36 -5.82 8.40
C LEU A 83 6.78 -5.27 8.39
N LEU A 84 7.45 -5.37 7.26
CA LEU A 84 8.77 -4.79 7.05
C LEU A 84 8.61 -3.51 6.26
N MET A 85 9.25 -2.45 6.69
CA MET A 85 9.21 -1.21 5.92
C MET A 85 10.52 -0.45 6.02
N VAL A 86 10.84 0.27 4.97
CA VAL A 86 11.91 1.26 4.96
C VAL A 86 11.23 2.59 5.24
N ARG A 87 11.59 3.20 6.36
CA ARG A 87 10.92 4.38 6.87
C ARG A 87 11.94 5.32 7.49
N GLY A 88 11.74 6.62 7.32
CA GLY A 88 12.63 7.60 7.89
C GLY A 88 12.65 8.88 7.07
N ASN A 89 13.63 9.73 7.35
CA ASN A 89 13.85 10.97 6.59
C ASN A 89 14.82 10.76 5.44
N ASN A 90 15.43 9.58 5.36
CA ASN A 90 16.24 9.15 4.23
C ASN A 90 16.20 7.62 4.16
N VAL A 91 16.68 7.06 3.04
CA VAL A 91 16.52 5.63 2.74
C VAL A 91 17.38 4.70 3.60
N SER A 92 18.24 5.23 4.48
CA SER A 92 19.06 4.37 5.33
C SER A 92 18.35 3.88 6.58
N ASP A 93 17.19 4.43 6.91
CA ASP A 93 16.45 4.03 8.09
C ASP A 93 15.56 2.83 7.77
N VAL A 94 15.62 1.81 8.61
CA VAL A 94 14.81 0.60 8.45
C VAL A 94 14.08 0.33 9.76
N VAL A 95 12.79 0.10 9.67
CA VAL A 95 11.95 -0.22 10.82
C VAL A 95 11.22 -1.53 10.55
N LEU A 96 11.39 -2.48 11.47
CA LEU A 96 10.66 -3.76 11.44
C LEU A 96 9.54 -3.68 12.47
N ILE A 97 8.31 -3.89 12.03
CA ILE A 97 7.13 -3.87 12.90
C ILE A 97 6.55 -5.28 12.92
N SER A 98 6.45 -5.87 14.11
CA SER A 98 5.91 -7.21 14.30
C SER A 98 4.54 -7.14 14.96
N ASN A 99 3.69 -8.15 14.68
CA ASN A 99 2.38 -8.27 15.31
C ASN A 99 1.54 -7.00 15.11
N PHE A 100 1.63 -6.44 13.93
CA PHE A 100 1.00 -5.16 13.62
C PHE A 100 -0.53 -5.24 13.64
N ARG A 101 -1.07 -6.41 13.36
CA ARG A 101 -2.51 -6.62 13.32
C ARG A 101 -3.04 -7.28 14.58
#